data_943e60dc492bf36e0b460b9e7c3cf739
#
_entry.id   943e60dc492bf36e0b460b9e7c3cf739
#
_cell.length_a   1.000
_cell.length_b   1.000
_cell.length_c   1.000
_cell.angle_alpha   90.00
_cell.angle_beta   90.00
_cell.angle_gamma   90.00
#
_symmetry.space_group_name_H-M   'P 1'
#
loop_
_entity.id
_entity.type
_entity.pdbx_description
1 polymer ?
#
loop_
_entity_poly.entity_id
_entity_poly.type
_entity_poly.pdbx_seq_one_letter_code
_entity_poly.pdbx_strand_id
1 'polypeptide(L)'
;MHLDMNLMLCYDTHKFIGELMFALLRRVRRMTRQQMLDSYRKLVIAKQDAAHMMSADDHDAMFSQTLQAKAKSTLTAMNAPMRALLEEISDPRTFMIIQRYYVKGLTDQAIGREINLTGARVNQIRLGYVRSLTNQAR
;
A
#
# COMPACT_ATOMS: atom_id res chain seq x y z
N MET A 1 12.80 32.16 -27.32
CA MET A 1 11.40 31.70 -27.41
C MET A 1 11.19 30.23 -27.06
N HIS A 2 12.18 29.34 -27.33
CA HIS A 2 12.04 27.92 -26.95
C HIS A 2 12.21 27.64 -25.46
N LEU A 3 12.81 28.52 -24.68
CA LEU A 3 13.02 28.37 -23.24
C LEU A 3 11.74 28.56 -22.43
N ASP A 4 10.82 29.42 -22.89
CA ASP A 4 9.58 29.71 -22.17
C ASP A 4 8.55 28.58 -22.23
N MET A 5 8.51 27.83 -23.34
CA MET A 5 7.62 26.67 -23.47
C MET A 5 8.05 25.50 -22.61
N ASN A 6 9.35 25.28 -22.44
CA ASN A 6 9.86 24.23 -21.56
C ASN A 6 9.60 24.54 -20.07
N LEU A 7 9.70 25.80 -19.69
CA LEU A 7 9.38 26.27 -18.34
C LEU A 7 7.88 26.15 -18.02
N MET A 8 7.00 26.47 -18.99
CA MET A 8 5.56 26.31 -18.83
C MET A 8 5.15 24.85 -18.71
N LEU A 9 5.72 23.96 -19.53
CA LEU A 9 5.47 22.52 -19.45
C LEU A 9 5.93 21.92 -18.11
N CYS A 10 7.08 22.38 -17.60
CA CYS A 10 7.53 21.95 -16.26
C CYS A 10 6.63 22.47 -15.15
N TYR A 11 6.14 23.70 -15.25
CA TYR A 11 5.22 24.29 -14.27
C TYR A 11 3.88 23.57 -14.25
N ASP A 12 3.31 23.30 -15.42
CA ASP A 12 2.04 22.59 -15.55
C ASP A 12 2.15 21.14 -15.05
N THR A 13 3.29 20.49 -15.29
CA THR A 13 3.55 19.14 -14.80
C THR A 13 3.63 19.10 -13.27
N HIS A 14 4.31 20.06 -12.66
CA HIS A 14 4.39 20.16 -11.19
C HIS A 14 3.03 20.45 -10.56
N LYS A 15 2.25 21.33 -11.16
CA LYS A 15 0.88 21.63 -10.72
C LYS A 15 -0.03 20.40 -10.83
N PHE A 16 0.07 19.67 -11.95
CA PHE A 16 -0.70 18.45 -12.19
C PHE A 16 -0.36 17.36 -11.18
N ILE A 17 0.92 17.15 -10.87
CA ILE A 17 1.39 16.20 -9.85
C ILE A 17 0.87 16.62 -8.47
N GLY A 18 0.93 17.90 -8.14
CA GLY A 18 0.39 18.43 -6.88
C GLY A 18 -1.10 18.20 -6.73
N GLU A 19 -1.87 18.41 -7.78
CA GLU A 19 -3.32 18.15 -7.79
C GLU A 19 -3.63 16.66 -7.65
N LEU A 20 -2.88 15.78 -8.33
CA LEU A 20 -3.01 14.33 -8.20
C LEU A 20 -2.70 13.86 -6.78
N MET A 21 -1.62 14.35 -6.19
CA MET A 21 -1.26 14.05 -4.80
C MET A 21 -2.35 14.51 -3.82
N PHE A 22 -2.90 15.69 -4.03
CA PHE A 22 -3.97 16.22 -3.20
C PHE A 22 -5.26 15.38 -3.31
N ALA A 23 -5.61 14.94 -4.53
CA ALA A 23 -6.75 14.06 -4.77
C ALA A 23 -6.56 12.69 -4.10
N LEU A 24 -5.34 12.12 -4.18
CA LEU A 24 -4.99 10.87 -3.51
C LEU A 24 -5.10 10.98 -1.99
N LEU A 25 -4.60 12.06 -1.40
CA LEU A 25 -4.70 12.32 0.04
C LEU A 25 -6.15 12.43 0.50
N ARG A 26 -6.99 13.12 -0.27
CA ARG A 26 -8.44 13.19 0.02
C ARG A 26 -9.09 11.81 -0.02
N ARG A 27 -8.75 11.01 -1.01
CA ARG A 27 -9.28 9.65 -1.17
C ARG A 27 -8.87 8.76 0.01
N VAL A 28 -7.62 8.84 0.43
CA VAL A 28 -7.11 8.09 1.60
C VAL A 28 -7.84 8.49 2.88
N ARG A 29 -8.10 9.78 3.08
CA ARG A 29 -8.83 10.29 4.25
C ARG A 29 -10.27 9.77 4.35
N ARG A 30 -10.89 9.45 3.21
CA ARG A 30 -12.25 8.93 3.13
C ARG A 30 -12.34 7.42 3.28
N MET A 31 -11.22 6.73 3.20
CA MET A 31 -11.18 5.27 3.35
C MET A 31 -11.46 4.86 4.79
N THR A 32 -12.23 3.77 4.95
CA THR A 32 -12.31 3.07 6.22
C THR A 32 -10.96 2.42 6.52
N ARG A 33 -10.71 2.07 7.79
CA ARG A 33 -9.47 1.38 8.19
C ARG A 33 -9.30 0.06 7.44
N GLN A 34 -10.38 -0.70 7.26
CA GLN A 34 -10.36 -1.95 6.50
C GLN A 34 -10.03 -1.71 5.03
N GLN A 35 -10.67 -0.73 4.39
CA GLN A 35 -10.38 -0.38 3.00
C GLN A 35 -8.93 0.05 2.82
N MET A 36 -8.38 0.78 3.77
CA MET A 36 -6.99 1.22 3.75
C MET A 36 -6.04 0.01 3.83
N LEU A 37 -6.29 -0.94 4.72
CA LEU A 37 -5.50 -2.16 4.83
C LEU A 37 -5.53 -2.97 3.53
N ASP A 38 -6.72 -3.22 2.99
CA ASP A 38 -6.88 -4.02 1.77
C ASP A 38 -6.23 -3.32 0.56
N SER A 39 -6.40 -2.02 0.42
CA SER A 39 -5.81 -1.23 -0.66
C SER A 39 -4.28 -1.21 -0.56
N TYR A 40 -3.75 -1.04 0.63
CA TYR A 40 -2.30 -1.05 0.86
C TYR A 40 -1.67 -2.37 0.44
N ARG A 41 -2.27 -3.49 0.86
CA ARG A 41 -1.80 -4.83 0.49
C ARG A 41 -1.82 -5.05 -1.02
N LYS A 42 -2.91 -4.68 -1.69
CA LYS A 42 -3.04 -4.80 -3.15
C LYS A 42 -1.93 -4.02 -3.87
N LEU A 43 -1.62 -2.82 -3.41
CA LEU A 43 -0.56 -1.99 -3.99
C LEU A 43 0.83 -2.58 -3.75
N VAL A 44 1.08 -3.13 -2.56
CA VAL A 44 2.36 -3.79 -2.26
C VAL A 44 2.57 -5.00 -3.17
N ILE A 45 1.56 -5.84 -3.34
CA ILE A 45 1.61 -7.01 -4.23
C ILE A 45 1.80 -6.57 -5.68
N ALA A 46 1.05 -5.56 -6.14
CA ALA A 46 1.18 -5.03 -7.50
C ALA A 46 2.58 -4.48 -7.76
N LYS A 47 3.18 -3.81 -6.79
CA LYS A 47 4.56 -3.31 -6.88
C LYS A 47 5.57 -4.45 -6.98
N GLN A 48 5.41 -5.51 -6.19
CA GLN A 48 6.26 -6.69 -6.23
C GLN A 48 6.14 -7.42 -7.57
N ASP A 49 4.93 -7.62 -8.08
CA ASP A 49 4.67 -8.24 -9.38
C ASP A 49 5.27 -7.43 -10.52
N ALA A 50 5.16 -6.10 -10.49
CA ALA A 50 5.77 -5.22 -11.48
C ALA A 50 7.30 -5.33 -11.47
N ALA A 51 7.91 -5.46 -10.29
CA ALA A 51 9.36 -5.67 -10.17
C ALA A 51 9.80 -7.01 -10.78
N HIS A 52 9.01 -8.07 -10.61
CA HIS A 52 9.26 -9.37 -11.24
C HIS A 52 9.15 -9.30 -12.78
N MET A 53 8.16 -8.59 -13.31
CA MET A 53 7.99 -8.41 -14.75
C MET A 53 9.17 -7.68 -15.39
N MET A 54 9.78 -6.73 -14.69
CA MET A 54 10.94 -5.99 -15.19
C MET A 54 12.17 -6.86 -15.41
N SER A 55 12.30 -7.98 -14.71
CA SER A 55 13.43 -8.91 -14.86
C SER A 55 13.26 -9.89 -15.99
N ALA A 56 12.07 -10.03 -16.59
CA ALA A 56 11.74 -11.11 -17.53
C ALA A 56 11.70 -10.67 -19.01
N ASP A 57 11.40 -9.39 -19.34
CA ASP A 57 11.26 -8.95 -20.73
C ASP A 57 11.38 -7.43 -20.89
N ASP A 58 12.23 -7.00 -21.87
CA ASP A 58 12.52 -5.58 -22.11
C ASP A 58 11.34 -4.78 -22.68
N HIS A 59 10.36 -5.43 -23.34
CA HIS A 59 9.24 -4.73 -23.96
C HIS A 59 8.21 -4.19 -22.94
N ASP A 60 8.05 -4.86 -21.82
CA ASP A 60 7.13 -4.47 -20.77
C ASP A 60 7.79 -3.62 -19.67
N ALA A 61 9.10 -3.38 -19.77
CA ALA A 61 9.86 -2.66 -18.75
C ALA A 61 9.31 -1.25 -18.50
N MET A 62 8.95 -0.52 -19.58
CA MET A 62 8.44 0.86 -19.47
C MET A 62 7.05 0.90 -18.78
N PHE A 63 6.17 -0.03 -19.14
CA PHE A 63 4.85 -0.17 -18.53
C PHE A 63 4.97 -0.57 -17.06
N SER A 64 5.85 -1.51 -16.76
CA SER A 64 6.13 -1.96 -15.40
C SER A 64 6.73 -0.85 -14.52
N GLN A 65 7.62 -0.02 -15.08
CA GLN A 65 8.17 1.15 -14.39
C GLN A 65 7.09 2.17 -14.04
N THR A 66 6.16 2.43 -14.96
CA THR A 66 5.05 3.37 -14.74
C THR A 66 4.12 2.86 -13.65
N LEU A 67 3.74 1.57 -13.68
CA LEU A 67 2.92 0.95 -12.64
C LEU A 67 3.62 0.99 -11.27
N GLN A 68 4.90 0.68 -11.25
CA GLN A 68 5.70 0.68 -10.03
C GLN A 68 5.80 2.08 -9.41
N ALA A 69 6.03 3.11 -10.24
CA ALA A 69 6.08 4.49 -9.80
C ALA A 69 4.73 4.96 -9.24
N LYS A 70 3.64 4.61 -9.91
CA LYS A 70 2.28 4.95 -9.47
C LYS A 70 1.93 4.25 -8.15
N ALA A 71 2.23 2.97 -8.03
CA ALA A 71 2.03 2.23 -6.79
C ALA A 71 2.86 2.82 -5.64
N LYS A 72 4.11 3.15 -5.88
CA LYS A 72 5.00 3.79 -4.90
C LYS A 72 4.44 5.13 -4.41
N SER A 73 3.95 5.97 -5.30
CA SER A 73 3.37 7.28 -4.95
C SER A 73 2.14 7.11 -4.06
N THR A 74 1.25 6.19 -4.40
CA THR A 74 0.05 5.90 -3.62
C THR A 74 0.41 5.32 -2.25
N LEU A 75 1.35 4.38 -2.18
CA LEU A 75 1.85 3.84 -0.92
C LEU A 75 2.45 4.91 -0.03
N THR A 76 3.21 5.84 -0.60
CA THR A 76 3.79 6.97 0.13
C THR A 76 2.68 7.83 0.76
N ALA A 77 1.60 8.11 0.03
CA ALA A 77 0.45 8.86 0.55
C ALA A 77 -0.27 8.11 1.69
N MET A 78 -0.22 6.78 1.70
CA MET A 78 -0.87 5.94 2.71
C MET A 78 0.02 5.63 3.93
N ASN A 79 1.31 5.94 3.88
CA ASN A 79 2.27 5.55 4.94
C ASN A 79 1.91 6.12 6.32
N ALA A 80 1.56 7.39 6.40
CA ALA A 80 1.24 8.03 7.68
C ALA A 80 -0.04 7.45 8.32
N PRO A 81 -1.18 7.31 7.60
CA PRO A 81 -2.36 6.65 8.15
C PRO A 81 -2.13 5.19 8.51
N MET A 82 -1.35 4.44 7.72
CA MET A 82 -1.02 3.05 8.02
C MET A 82 -0.16 2.92 9.28
N ARG A 83 0.82 3.81 9.44
CA ARG A 83 1.65 3.85 10.65
C ARG A 83 0.80 4.13 11.89
N ALA A 84 -0.10 5.10 11.81
CA ALA A 84 -1.01 5.43 12.90
C ALA A 84 -1.90 4.24 13.29
N LEU A 85 -2.43 3.52 12.30
CA LEU A 85 -3.24 2.33 12.53
C LEU A 85 -2.43 1.22 13.21
N LEU A 86 -1.21 0.96 12.76
CA LEU A 86 -0.34 -0.06 13.34
C LEU A 86 0.07 0.28 14.78
N GLU A 87 0.31 1.55 15.08
CA GLU A 87 0.66 1.99 16.43
C GLU A 87 -0.47 1.78 17.45
N GLU A 88 -1.72 1.71 17.01
CA GLU A 88 -2.87 1.42 17.86
C GLU A 88 -2.95 -0.06 18.30
N ILE A 89 -2.22 -0.95 17.64
CA ILE A 89 -2.23 -2.39 17.95
C ILE A 89 -1.31 -2.65 19.14
N SER A 90 -1.89 -3.00 20.28
CA SER A 90 -1.13 -3.24 21.51
C SER A 90 -0.58 -4.67 21.62
N ASP A 91 -1.26 -5.67 21.06
CA ASP A 91 -0.81 -7.07 21.10
C ASP A 91 0.31 -7.32 20.09
N PRO A 92 1.51 -7.75 20.56
CA PRO A 92 2.66 -7.96 19.66
C PRO A 92 2.41 -8.99 18.56
N ARG A 93 1.68 -10.05 18.86
CA ARG A 93 1.36 -11.10 17.89
C ARG A 93 0.46 -10.57 16.79
N THR A 94 -0.62 -9.90 17.16
CA THR A 94 -1.53 -9.26 16.21
C THR A 94 -0.80 -8.23 15.36
N PHE A 95 0.03 -7.39 15.97
CA PHE A 95 0.86 -6.41 15.26
C PHE A 95 1.73 -7.07 14.19
N MET A 96 2.43 -8.16 14.54
CA MET A 96 3.29 -8.87 13.58
C MET A 96 2.49 -9.44 12.42
N ILE A 97 1.34 -10.05 12.70
CA ILE A 97 0.48 -10.64 11.67
C ILE A 97 -0.03 -9.55 10.72
N ILE A 98 -0.57 -8.47 11.25
CA ILE A 98 -1.12 -7.37 10.44
C ILE A 98 -0.02 -6.69 9.63
N GLN A 99 1.12 -6.39 10.23
CA GLN A 99 2.25 -5.80 9.52
C GLN A 99 2.74 -6.69 8.37
N ARG A 100 2.94 -7.97 8.61
CA ARG A 100 3.47 -8.87 7.59
C ARG A 100 2.48 -9.13 6.46
N TYR A 101 1.21 -9.25 6.79
CA TYR A 101 0.18 -9.51 5.78
C TYR A 101 -0.09 -8.28 4.91
N TYR A 102 -0.32 -7.12 5.51
CA TYR A 102 -0.74 -5.92 4.78
C TYR A 102 0.42 -5.06 4.30
N VAL A 103 1.49 -4.92 5.06
CA VAL A 103 2.64 -4.07 4.68
C VAL A 103 3.66 -4.83 3.85
N LYS A 104 3.95 -6.08 4.19
CA LYS A 104 4.93 -6.91 3.47
C LYS A 104 4.32 -7.80 2.41
N GLY A 105 3.01 -7.96 2.37
CA GLY A 105 2.32 -8.76 1.36
C GLY A 105 2.49 -10.27 1.51
N LEU A 106 2.86 -10.75 2.70
CA LEU A 106 3.06 -12.18 2.94
C LEU A 106 1.72 -12.92 3.05
N THR A 107 1.74 -14.23 2.76
CA THR A 107 0.60 -15.11 2.95
C THR A 107 0.47 -15.53 4.42
N ASP A 108 -0.74 -15.96 4.82
CA ASP A 108 -0.97 -16.48 6.17
C ASP A 108 -0.04 -17.66 6.51
N GLN A 109 0.24 -18.53 5.53
CA GLN A 109 1.16 -19.65 5.71
C GLN A 109 2.59 -19.20 5.96
N ALA A 110 3.07 -18.22 5.20
CA ALA A 110 4.43 -17.68 5.35
C ALA A 110 4.59 -17.00 6.72
N ILE A 111 3.60 -16.25 7.15
CA ILE A 111 3.58 -15.63 8.47
C ILE A 111 3.59 -16.70 9.58
N GLY A 112 2.77 -17.72 9.42
CA GLY A 112 2.69 -18.81 10.38
C GLY A 112 4.04 -19.54 10.58
N ARG A 113 4.82 -19.71 9.51
CA ARG A 113 6.17 -20.28 9.59
C ARG A 113 7.12 -19.41 10.42
N GLU A 114 7.00 -18.08 10.32
CA GLU A 114 7.86 -17.16 11.09
C GLU A 114 7.54 -17.16 12.59
N ILE A 115 6.27 -17.34 12.96
CA ILE A 115 5.83 -17.21 14.36
C ILE A 115 5.35 -18.53 14.97
N ASN A 116 5.60 -19.64 14.32
CA ASN A 116 5.24 -21.00 14.78
C ASN A 116 3.72 -21.20 14.98
N LEU A 117 2.93 -20.69 14.05
CA LEU A 117 1.48 -20.89 14.00
C LEU A 117 1.09 -21.52 12.67
N THR A 118 -0.07 -22.18 12.64
CA THR A 118 -0.67 -22.62 11.37
C THR A 118 -1.21 -21.44 10.59
N GLY A 119 -1.27 -21.56 9.26
CA GLY A 119 -1.89 -20.51 8.43
C GLY A 119 -3.34 -20.24 8.80
N ALA A 120 -4.09 -21.29 9.18
CA ALA A 120 -5.47 -21.16 9.66
C ALA A 120 -5.55 -20.30 10.92
N ARG A 121 -4.62 -20.49 11.87
CA ARG A 121 -4.60 -19.70 13.11
C ARG A 121 -4.24 -18.23 12.82
N VAL A 122 -3.27 -17.99 11.97
CA VAL A 122 -2.92 -16.63 11.51
C VAL A 122 -4.12 -15.94 10.88
N ASN A 123 -4.85 -16.64 10.00
CA ASN A 123 -6.06 -16.14 9.37
C ASN A 123 -7.14 -15.78 10.39
N GLN A 124 -7.37 -16.62 11.40
CA GLN A 124 -8.33 -16.35 12.48
C GLN A 124 -7.99 -15.07 13.24
N ILE A 125 -6.73 -14.90 13.62
CA ILE A 125 -6.26 -13.72 14.37
C ILE A 125 -6.42 -12.47 13.50
N ARG A 126 -6.01 -12.54 12.24
CA ARG A 126 -6.12 -11.42 11.30
C ARG A 126 -7.58 -10.99 11.09
N LEU A 127 -8.47 -11.95 10.80
CA LEU A 127 -9.89 -11.67 10.60
C LEU A 127 -10.56 -11.15 11.89
N GLY A 128 -10.16 -11.66 13.04
CA GLY A 128 -10.63 -11.15 14.32
C GLY A 128 -10.29 -9.69 14.53
N TYR A 129 -9.07 -9.30 14.19
CA TYR A 129 -8.65 -7.90 14.24
C TYR A 129 -9.46 -7.02 13.26
N VAL A 130 -9.64 -7.45 12.02
CA VAL A 130 -10.39 -6.71 11.01
C VAL A 130 -11.84 -6.51 11.45
N ARG A 131 -12.47 -7.52 12.03
CA ARG A 131 -13.83 -7.41 12.59
C ARG A 131 -13.90 -6.40 13.74
N SER A 132 -12.85 -6.33 14.56
CA SER A 132 -12.79 -5.36 15.65
C SER A 132 -12.77 -3.92 15.14
N LEU A 133 -12.13 -3.67 14.01
CA LEU A 133 -12.12 -2.36 13.35
C LEU A 133 -13.51 -1.95 12.87
N THR A 134 -14.26 -2.88 12.32
CA THR A 134 -15.63 -2.64 11.85
C THR A 134 -16.56 -2.30 13.02
N ASN A 135 -16.41 -2.97 14.16
CA ASN A 135 -17.22 -2.72 15.35
C ASN A 135 -16.89 -1.39 16.02
N GLN A 136 -15.65 -0.92 15.96
CA GLN A 136 -15.24 0.37 16.52
C GLN A 136 -15.75 1.58 15.70
N ALA A 137 -16.08 1.37 14.43
CA ALA A 137 -16.64 2.42 13.57
C ALA A 137 -18.12 2.72 13.82
N ARG A 138 -18.78 1.97 14.72
CA ARG A 138 -20.16 2.18 15.19
C ARG A 138 -20.14 2.79 16.59
#